data_aced8d3d1e02850808df4271c5716b01
#
_entry.id   aced8d3d1e02850808df4271c5716b01
#
_cell.length_a   1.000
_cell.length_b   1.000
_cell.length_c   1.000
_cell.angle_alpha   90.00
_cell.angle_beta   90.00
_cell.angle_gamma   90.00
#
_symmetry.space_group_name_H-M   'P 1'
#
loop_
_entity.id
_entity.type
_entity.pdbx_description
1 polymer ?
#
loop_
_entity_poly.entity_id
_entity_poly.type
_entity_poly.pdbx_seq_one_letter_code
_entity_poly.pdbx_strand_id
1 'polypeptide(L)'
;MKLRKQWMALSVATLAITGLAACGEGNTSSGNKNEILLWSSATGPDGEKIKKNIDEYNQTNPDFPVKFVSMAADTFTSRLTTAGKSGRGVPDIALVASEALPTYKNQDMLETWNEMIADTELKKENYVEIAWEVGKLEENQYGIPATMGSWIMYYNKDLVEKYHPQSLDDEIITYQEIEEAGQKAKEDGIYSYGYTWGMQNYSNLYQQMGGEWLDSGNNIDINNEHSYRTVEEFKKLHDNKLMVPEGEDANKLFLNQRLLFLPEGTWMLGQMEKISDFQWGTTFTPQWDAENLVQGTGVDQFAMFKTREERSDDKKAGMVEFLTWLQSNQLEWIKSGANPTSLAMLENESYTDMPQSFLLATEKGQEALSVNDQDGLSYVFAEYDNRSWDMITGKADIKETFEEIQKVVDEKIK
;
A
#
# COMPACT_ATOMS: atom_id res chain seq x y z
N MET A 1 66.26 18.51 -14.81
CA MET A 1 67.28 18.41 -15.87
C MET A 1 66.65 17.86 -17.14
N LYS A 2 66.55 18.75 -18.20
CA LYS A 2 66.37 18.49 -19.65
C LYS A 2 65.14 17.70 -20.08
N LEU A 3 64.00 18.31 -20.60
CA LEU A 3 63.85 18.93 -21.98
C LEU A 3 64.16 17.99 -23.15
N ARG A 4 63.09 17.69 -23.96
CA ARG A 4 63.05 17.77 -25.46
C ARG A 4 61.63 17.21 -25.84
N LYS A 5 60.72 17.99 -26.34
CA LYS A 5 60.44 18.72 -27.61
C LYS A 5 60.86 17.97 -28.90
N GLN A 6 59.84 17.61 -29.72
CA GLN A 6 59.69 17.93 -31.18
C GLN A 6 58.78 16.87 -31.80
N TRP A 7 57.80 17.06 -32.57
CA TRP A 7 57.37 17.90 -33.66
C TRP A 7 56.54 17.04 -34.63
N MET A 8 55.37 17.53 -34.94
CA MET A 8 54.62 17.55 -36.20
C MET A 8 54.78 16.46 -37.25
N ALA A 9 53.65 15.92 -37.67
CA ALA A 9 53.28 15.80 -39.08
C ALA A 9 51.76 15.84 -39.25
N LEU A 10 51.28 16.85 -39.97
CA LEU A 10 49.93 16.96 -40.54
C LEU A 10 49.78 15.90 -41.61
N SER A 11 48.64 15.18 -41.57
CA SER A 11 48.09 14.53 -42.77
C SER A 11 46.57 14.73 -42.75
N VAL A 12 46.14 15.61 -43.63
CA VAL A 12 44.77 15.81 -44.07
C VAL A 12 44.35 14.60 -44.87
N ALA A 13 43.31 13.89 -44.46
CA ALA A 13 42.60 12.96 -45.32
C ALA A 13 41.09 13.13 -45.08
N THR A 14 40.44 13.39 -46.13
CA THR A 14 39.10 13.84 -46.46
C THR A 14 38.01 12.82 -46.07
N LEU A 15 36.93 13.36 -45.52
CA LEU A 15 35.53 12.97 -45.59
C LEU A 15 35.15 11.54 -45.99
N ALA A 16 34.44 10.88 -45.04
CA ALA A 16 33.21 10.15 -45.36
C ALA A 16 32.20 10.46 -44.27
N ILE A 17 31.24 11.32 -44.55
CA ILE A 17 30.06 11.53 -43.72
C ILE A 17 29.15 10.31 -43.92
N THR A 18 29.28 9.32 -43.04
CA THR A 18 28.21 8.32 -42.84
C THR A 18 27.47 8.77 -41.59
N GLY A 19 26.26 9.29 -41.81
CA GLY A 19 25.31 9.60 -40.74
C GLY A 19 25.00 8.35 -39.93
N LEU A 20 25.59 8.23 -38.75
CA LEU A 20 25.02 7.43 -37.69
C LEU A 20 23.85 8.22 -37.11
N ALA A 21 22.66 7.92 -37.59
CA ALA A 21 21.46 8.16 -36.84
C ALA A 21 21.58 7.31 -35.55
N ALA A 22 22.12 7.90 -34.50
CA ALA A 22 21.92 7.39 -33.16
C ALA A 22 20.44 7.60 -32.84
N CYS A 23 19.62 6.63 -33.19
CA CYS A 23 18.31 6.44 -32.57
C CYS A 23 18.59 6.19 -31.11
N GLY A 24 18.59 7.27 -30.31
CA GLY A 24 18.30 7.18 -28.89
C GLY A 24 16.88 6.57 -28.81
N GLU A 25 16.78 5.31 -28.43
CA GLU A 25 15.53 4.75 -27.95
C GLU A 25 15.13 5.49 -26.67
N GLY A 26 14.64 6.69 -26.84
CA GLY A 26 13.67 7.26 -25.94
C GLY A 26 12.40 6.45 -26.13
N ASN A 27 12.21 5.45 -25.29
CA ASN A 27 10.99 4.64 -25.25
C ASN A 27 9.84 5.54 -24.74
N THR A 28 9.38 6.45 -25.60
CA THR A 28 8.08 7.10 -25.44
C THR A 28 7.05 6.04 -25.79
N SER A 29 6.60 5.31 -24.77
CA SER A 29 5.51 4.36 -24.89
C SER A 29 4.19 5.09 -25.11
N SER A 30 3.92 5.55 -26.33
CA SER A 30 2.55 5.62 -26.81
C SER A 30 2.15 4.16 -27.02
N GLY A 31 1.16 3.66 -26.26
CA GLY A 31 0.67 2.30 -26.39
C GLY A 31 0.32 2.00 -27.85
N ASN A 32 0.55 0.76 -28.27
CA ASN A 32 0.05 0.28 -29.53
C ASN A 32 -1.46 0.47 -29.53
N LYS A 33 -2.06 0.91 -30.63
CA LYS A 33 -3.52 1.13 -30.71
C LYS A 33 -4.34 -0.12 -30.35
N ASN A 34 -3.72 -1.31 -30.51
CA ASN A 34 -4.34 -2.61 -30.30
C ASN A 34 -3.88 -3.28 -28.98
N GLU A 35 -3.39 -2.55 -28.00
CA GLU A 35 -3.05 -3.06 -26.67
C GLU A 35 -3.54 -2.10 -25.57
N ILE A 36 -3.85 -2.63 -24.38
CA ILE A 36 -4.18 -1.85 -23.19
C ILE A 36 -2.88 -1.61 -22.43
N LEU A 37 -2.50 -0.35 -22.20
CA LEU A 37 -1.33 0.01 -21.43
C LEU A 37 -1.70 0.18 -19.96
N LEU A 38 -1.21 -0.71 -19.08
CA LEU A 38 -1.42 -0.65 -17.64
C LEU A 38 -0.11 -0.26 -16.92
N TRP A 39 -0.15 0.81 -16.14
CA TRP A 39 0.97 1.24 -15.30
C TRP A 39 0.73 0.91 -13.82
N SER A 40 1.81 0.55 -13.11
CA SER A 40 1.79 0.28 -11.67
C SER A 40 3.11 0.66 -11.01
N SER A 41 3.06 0.95 -9.71
CA SER A 41 4.24 1.09 -8.85
C SER A 41 4.69 -0.24 -8.24
N ALA A 42 3.92 -1.32 -8.39
CA ALA A 42 4.29 -2.63 -7.87
C ALA A 42 5.53 -3.17 -8.60
N THR A 43 6.60 -3.36 -7.86
CA THR A 43 7.90 -3.89 -8.35
C THR A 43 8.29 -5.14 -7.56
N GLY A 44 9.36 -5.82 -7.97
CA GLY A 44 9.82 -7.02 -7.30
C GLY A 44 8.79 -8.16 -7.33
N PRO A 45 8.66 -8.96 -6.25
CA PRO A 45 7.78 -10.11 -6.22
C PRO A 45 6.31 -9.81 -6.54
N ASP A 46 5.78 -8.68 -6.06
CA ASP A 46 4.40 -8.27 -6.33
C ASP A 46 4.19 -7.96 -7.81
N GLY A 47 5.09 -7.16 -8.40
CA GLY A 47 5.04 -6.86 -9.82
C GLY A 47 5.16 -8.10 -10.70
N GLU A 48 5.95 -9.10 -10.29
CA GLU A 48 6.06 -10.40 -10.97
C GLU A 48 4.74 -11.19 -10.92
N LYS A 49 4.04 -11.18 -9.77
CA LYS A 49 2.74 -11.84 -9.62
C LYS A 49 1.65 -11.18 -10.46
N ILE A 50 1.58 -9.85 -10.43
CA ILE A 50 0.66 -9.07 -11.27
C ILE A 50 0.93 -9.38 -12.74
N LYS A 51 2.21 -9.33 -13.15
CA LYS A 51 2.59 -9.65 -14.53
C LYS A 51 2.17 -11.05 -14.95
N LYS A 52 2.38 -12.05 -14.08
CA LYS A 52 1.98 -13.43 -14.36
C LYS A 52 0.46 -13.52 -14.57
N ASN A 53 -0.32 -12.87 -13.75
CA ASN A 53 -1.78 -12.83 -13.85
C ASN A 53 -2.23 -12.18 -15.20
N ILE A 54 -1.56 -11.10 -15.60
CA ILE A 54 -1.81 -10.43 -16.88
C ILE A 54 -1.39 -11.34 -18.06
N ASP A 55 -0.27 -12.06 -17.93
CA ASP A 55 0.17 -13.01 -18.95
C ASP A 55 -0.87 -14.17 -19.12
N GLU A 56 -1.55 -14.59 -18.04
CA GLU A 56 -2.66 -15.55 -18.10
C GLU A 56 -3.87 -14.99 -18.86
N TYR A 57 -4.24 -13.73 -18.62
CA TYR A 57 -5.27 -13.06 -19.44
C TYR A 57 -4.88 -13.01 -20.91
N ASN A 58 -3.66 -12.58 -21.21
CA ASN A 58 -3.17 -12.49 -22.59
C ASN A 58 -3.14 -13.85 -23.32
N GLN A 59 -2.99 -14.97 -22.59
CA GLN A 59 -3.07 -16.31 -23.16
C GLN A 59 -4.48 -16.71 -23.60
N THR A 60 -5.53 -16.01 -23.17
CA THR A 60 -6.89 -16.19 -23.68
C THR A 60 -7.05 -15.64 -25.11
N ASN A 61 -6.04 -14.95 -25.64
CA ASN A 61 -6.01 -14.27 -26.92
C ASN A 61 -7.10 -13.20 -27.10
N PRO A 62 -7.18 -12.21 -26.17
CA PRO A 62 -8.13 -11.14 -26.27
C PRO A 62 -7.82 -10.21 -27.44
N ASP A 63 -8.83 -9.49 -27.95
CA ASP A 63 -8.66 -8.50 -29.01
C ASP A 63 -7.71 -7.37 -28.60
N PHE A 64 -7.68 -7.03 -27.30
CA PHE A 64 -6.79 -6.03 -26.71
C PHE A 64 -5.95 -6.66 -25.58
N PRO A 65 -4.78 -7.22 -25.89
CA PRO A 65 -3.88 -7.73 -24.86
C PRO A 65 -3.38 -6.60 -23.95
N VAL A 66 -3.11 -6.91 -22.69
CA VAL A 66 -2.62 -5.95 -21.71
C VAL A 66 -1.10 -5.93 -21.67
N LYS A 67 -0.54 -4.73 -21.82
CA LYS A 67 0.89 -4.46 -21.61
C LYS A 67 1.12 -3.84 -20.24
N PHE A 68 1.73 -4.62 -19.37
CA PHE A 68 2.07 -4.17 -18.01
C PHE A 68 3.40 -3.42 -17.99
N VAL A 69 3.42 -2.24 -17.36
CA VAL A 69 4.61 -1.44 -17.12
C VAL A 69 4.70 -1.11 -15.64
N SER A 70 5.65 -1.73 -14.97
CA SER A 70 5.98 -1.49 -13.57
C SER A 70 7.17 -0.55 -13.45
N MET A 71 7.15 0.34 -12.44
CA MET A 71 8.25 1.25 -12.15
C MET A 71 8.27 1.63 -10.66
N ALA A 72 9.43 2.03 -10.13
CA ALA A 72 9.54 2.44 -8.74
C ALA A 72 8.55 3.55 -8.39
N ALA A 73 8.02 3.57 -7.16
CA ALA A 73 6.92 4.42 -6.71
C ALA A 73 7.12 5.92 -7.02
N ASP A 74 8.31 6.48 -6.72
CA ASP A 74 8.62 7.89 -7.01
C ASP A 74 8.58 8.19 -8.52
N THR A 75 9.10 7.26 -9.34
CA THR A 75 9.09 7.38 -10.80
C THR A 75 7.66 7.27 -11.34
N PHE A 76 6.87 6.34 -10.80
CA PHE A 76 5.47 6.15 -11.15
C PHE A 76 4.66 7.42 -10.89
N THR A 77 4.70 7.93 -9.67
CA THR A 77 3.95 9.13 -9.26
C THR A 77 4.34 10.35 -10.09
N SER A 78 5.64 10.57 -10.29
CA SER A 78 6.15 11.71 -11.08
C SER A 78 5.74 11.62 -12.55
N ARG A 79 5.86 10.45 -13.16
CA ARG A 79 5.48 10.23 -14.58
C ARG A 79 3.97 10.30 -14.77
N LEU A 80 3.18 9.66 -13.88
CA LEU A 80 1.73 9.66 -13.96
C LEU A 80 1.17 11.08 -13.81
N THR A 81 1.68 11.85 -12.84
CA THR A 81 1.30 13.25 -12.65
C THR A 81 1.64 14.11 -13.88
N THR A 82 2.84 13.94 -14.46
CA THR A 82 3.25 14.70 -15.64
C THR A 82 2.41 14.34 -16.86
N ALA A 83 2.16 13.04 -17.09
CA ALA A 83 1.33 12.55 -18.17
C ALA A 83 -0.13 13.01 -18.01
N GLY A 84 -0.72 12.85 -16.80
CA GLY A 84 -2.09 13.25 -16.51
C GLY A 84 -2.34 14.74 -16.71
N LYS A 85 -1.44 15.61 -16.22
CA LYS A 85 -1.53 17.07 -16.45
C LYS A 85 -1.43 17.46 -17.93
N SER A 86 -0.68 16.73 -18.71
CA SER A 86 -0.51 17.03 -20.14
C SER A 86 -1.54 16.34 -21.03
N GLY A 87 -2.17 15.28 -20.57
CA GLY A 87 -3.02 14.38 -21.36
C GLY A 87 -2.27 13.64 -22.45
N ARG A 88 -0.93 13.53 -22.36
CA ARG A 88 -0.07 12.88 -23.35
C ARG A 88 0.78 11.78 -22.73
N GLY A 89 0.84 10.63 -23.39
CA GLY A 89 1.59 9.48 -22.91
C GLY A 89 1.05 8.89 -21.60
N VAL A 90 -0.22 9.14 -21.31
CA VAL A 90 -0.95 8.52 -20.20
C VAL A 90 -1.18 7.03 -20.51
N PRO A 91 -1.17 6.15 -19.49
CA PRO A 91 -1.63 4.78 -19.65
C PRO A 91 -3.14 4.72 -19.91
N ASP A 92 -3.61 3.60 -20.45
CA ASP A 92 -5.05 3.35 -20.54
C ASP A 92 -5.64 3.13 -19.14
N ILE A 93 -4.91 2.39 -18.29
CA ILE A 93 -5.25 2.13 -16.89
C ILE A 93 -4.00 2.39 -16.04
N ALA A 94 -4.17 3.05 -14.90
CA ALA A 94 -3.15 3.13 -13.85
C ALA A 94 -3.67 2.42 -12.59
N LEU A 95 -2.83 1.57 -11.99
CA LEU A 95 -3.10 1.00 -10.68
C LEU A 95 -2.58 1.98 -9.63
N VAL A 96 -3.48 2.59 -8.89
CA VAL A 96 -3.20 3.63 -7.89
C VAL A 96 -3.86 3.30 -6.57
N ALA A 97 -3.29 3.74 -5.47
CA ALA A 97 -3.93 3.66 -4.17
C ALA A 97 -5.15 4.61 -4.10
N SER A 98 -6.23 4.20 -3.43
CA SER A 98 -7.49 4.94 -3.36
C SER A 98 -7.32 6.35 -2.81
N GLU A 99 -6.45 6.54 -1.83
CA GLU A 99 -6.15 7.84 -1.22
C GLU A 99 -5.53 8.87 -2.19
N ALA A 100 -5.03 8.42 -3.34
CA ALA A 100 -4.52 9.32 -4.38
C ALA A 100 -5.62 9.84 -5.32
N LEU A 101 -6.78 9.18 -5.39
CA LEU A 101 -7.86 9.54 -6.31
C LEU A 101 -8.39 10.97 -6.10
N PRO A 102 -8.66 11.45 -4.86
CA PRO A 102 -9.10 12.82 -4.63
C PRO A 102 -8.12 13.85 -5.19
N THR A 103 -6.82 13.65 -4.97
CA THR A 103 -5.78 14.54 -5.47
C THR A 103 -5.77 14.61 -7.01
N TYR A 104 -5.85 13.47 -7.68
CA TYR A 104 -5.90 13.43 -9.14
C TYR A 104 -7.19 14.00 -9.70
N LYS A 105 -8.34 13.76 -9.06
CA LYS A 105 -9.65 14.34 -9.43
C LYS A 105 -9.63 15.86 -9.28
N ASN A 106 -9.12 16.39 -8.15
CA ASN A 106 -9.06 17.83 -7.90
C ASN A 106 -8.12 18.58 -8.89
N GLN A 107 -7.13 17.86 -9.46
CA GLN A 107 -6.28 18.37 -10.54
C GLN A 107 -6.86 18.15 -11.94
N ASP A 108 -8.13 17.74 -12.07
CA ASP A 108 -8.84 17.47 -13.33
C ASP A 108 -8.14 16.43 -14.23
N MET A 109 -7.48 15.44 -13.63
CA MET A 109 -6.69 14.44 -14.35
C MET A 109 -7.46 13.14 -14.65
N LEU A 110 -8.54 12.85 -13.91
CA LEU A 110 -9.26 11.57 -14.01
C LEU A 110 -10.43 11.60 -14.97
N GLU A 111 -10.65 10.47 -15.64
CA GLU A 111 -11.84 10.11 -16.41
C GLU A 111 -12.69 9.13 -15.60
N THR A 112 -14.02 9.22 -15.70
CA THR A 112 -14.94 8.33 -14.95
C THR A 112 -15.16 7.01 -15.67
N TRP A 113 -15.47 5.97 -14.91
CA TRP A 113 -15.87 4.66 -15.43
C TRP A 113 -17.37 4.55 -15.74
N ASN A 114 -18.20 5.49 -15.27
CA ASN A 114 -19.65 5.38 -15.23
C ASN A 114 -20.29 4.84 -16.52
N GLU A 115 -19.98 5.48 -17.66
CA GLU A 115 -20.57 5.08 -18.95
C GLU A 115 -20.09 3.71 -19.41
N MET A 116 -18.84 3.36 -19.13
CA MET A 116 -18.24 2.09 -19.59
C MET A 116 -18.75 0.89 -18.81
N ILE A 117 -19.14 1.08 -17.54
CA ILE A 117 -19.55 -0.02 -16.65
C ILE A 117 -21.06 -0.14 -16.46
N ALA A 118 -21.88 0.78 -17.01
CA ALA A 118 -23.32 0.90 -16.75
C ALA A 118 -24.12 -0.41 -16.92
N ASP A 119 -23.78 -1.22 -17.94
CA ASP A 119 -24.46 -2.48 -18.26
C ASP A 119 -23.51 -3.69 -18.18
N THR A 120 -22.56 -3.66 -17.22
CA THR A 120 -21.53 -4.68 -17.06
C THR A 120 -21.56 -5.35 -15.67
N GLU A 121 -20.70 -6.36 -15.50
CA GLU A 121 -20.47 -6.97 -14.18
C GLU A 121 -19.52 -6.18 -13.28
N LEU A 122 -18.94 -5.07 -13.76
CA LEU A 122 -18.17 -4.13 -12.94
C LEU A 122 -19.12 -3.21 -12.18
N LYS A 123 -19.75 -3.73 -11.14
CA LYS A 123 -20.79 -3.06 -10.35
C LYS A 123 -20.63 -3.34 -8.86
N LYS A 124 -21.16 -2.47 -8.00
CA LYS A 124 -21.03 -2.53 -6.54
C LYS A 124 -21.32 -3.91 -5.96
N GLU A 125 -22.39 -4.55 -6.45
CA GLU A 125 -22.87 -5.83 -5.92
C GLU A 125 -21.88 -7.00 -6.08
N ASN A 126 -20.87 -6.84 -6.92
CA ASN A 126 -19.84 -7.86 -7.17
C ASN A 126 -18.52 -7.61 -6.42
N TYR A 127 -18.46 -6.55 -5.58
CA TYR A 127 -17.25 -6.17 -4.86
C TYR A 127 -17.50 -6.01 -3.35
N VAL A 128 -16.44 -6.11 -2.57
CA VAL A 128 -16.44 -5.69 -1.16
C VAL A 128 -16.85 -4.22 -1.08
N GLU A 129 -17.86 -3.91 -0.27
CA GLU A 129 -18.49 -2.59 -0.26
C GLU A 129 -17.50 -1.45 -0.05
N ILE A 130 -16.66 -1.53 0.99
CA ILE A 130 -15.67 -0.49 1.27
C ILE A 130 -14.70 -0.28 0.10
N ALA A 131 -14.29 -1.38 -0.59
CA ALA A 131 -13.39 -1.28 -1.73
C ALA A 131 -14.02 -0.54 -2.93
N TRP A 132 -15.32 -0.74 -3.14
CA TRP A 132 -16.06 -0.04 -4.19
C TRP A 132 -16.27 1.43 -3.85
N GLU A 133 -16.68 1.73 -2.61
CA GLU A 133 -17.03 3.10 -2.18
C GLU A 133 -15.82 4.03 -2.21
N VAL A 134 -14.62 3.58 -1.86
CA VAL A 134 -13.41 4.43 -1.92
C VAL A 134 -12.94 4.73 -3.36
N GLY A 135 -13.45 4.02 -4.35
CA GLY A 135 -13.27 4.34 -5.78
C GLY A 135 -14.25 5.39 -6.30
N LYS A 136 -15.29 5.71 -5.49
CA LYS A 136 -16.33 6.66 -5.82
C LYS A 136 -16.02 8.02 -5.19
N LEU A 137 -15.99 9.07 -6.00
CA LEU A 137 -15.87 10.44 -5.53
C LEU A 137 -17.11 11.22 -5.97
N GLU A 138 -17.84 11.78 -5.00
CA GLU A 138 -19.17 12.37 -5.22
C GLU A 138 -20.12 11.29 -5.83
N GLU A 139 -20.68 11.55 -7.02
CA GLU A 139 -21.61 10.62 -7.69
C GLU A 139 -20.93 9.77 -8.78
N ASN A 140 -19.60 9.88 -8.93
CA ASN A 140 -18.88 9.25 -10.04
C ASN A 140 -17.87 8.19 -9.58
N GLN A 141 -17.82 7.07 -10.30
CA GLN A 141 -16.82 6.03 -10.12
C GLN A 141 -15.55 6.39 -10.88
N TYR A 142 -14.47 6.68 -10.17
CA TYR A 142 -13.15 7.01 -10.72
C TYR A 142 -12.16 5.86 -10.62
N GLY A 143 -12.39 4.90 -9.73
CA GLY A 143 -11.59 3.71 -9.58
C GLY A 143 -12.44 2.44 -9.62
N ILE A 144 -11.95 1.37 -10.26
CA ILE A 144 -12.48 0.02 -10.12
C ILE A 144 -11.59 -0.74 -9.16
N PRO A 145 -12.12 -1.35 -8.10
CA PRO A 145 -11.29 -2.03 -7.09
C PRO A 145 -10.43 -3.13 -7.70
N ALA A 146 -9.15 -3.13 -7.34
CA ALA A 146 -8.19 -4.14 -7.77
C ALA A 146 -7.91 -5.14 -6.65
N THR A 147 -7.21 -4.70 -5.62
CA THR A 147 -6.84 -5.51 -4.44
C THR A 147 -6.90 -4.65 -3.18
N MET A 148 -6.95 -5.33 -2.03
CA MET A 148 -6.79 -4.70 -0.72
C MET A 148 -5.50 -5.19 -0.07
N GLY A 149 -4.65 -4.23 0.33
CA GLY A 149 -3.48 -4.48 1.16
C GLY A 149 -3.80 -4.12 2.60
N SER A 150 -3.39 -4.94 3.55
CA SER A 150 -3.62 -4.66 4.95
C SER A 150 -2.35 -4.82 5.77
N TRP A 151 -2.25 -4.05 6.85
CA TRP A 151 -1.28 -4.30 7.90
C TRP A 151 -1.90 -5.27 8.89
N ILE A 152 -1.21 -6.38 9.14
CA ILE A 152 -1.67 -7.43 10.06
C ILE A 152 -0.62 -7.66 11.14
N MET A 153 -0.98 -8.40 12.17
CA MET A 153 -0.04 -8.88 13.16
C MET A 153 0.48 -10.25 12.76
N TYR A 154 1.79 -10.37 12.58
CA TYR A 154 2.47 -11.67 12.64
C TYR A 154 2.90 -11.94 14.06
N TYR A 155 2.74 -13.16 14.54
CA TYR A 155 3.19 -13.56 15.87
C TYR A 155 3.99 -14.85 15.83
N ASN A 156 5.04 -14.91 16.65
CA ASN A 156 5.80 -16.13 16.88
C ASN A 156 5.03 -17.00 17.87
N LYS A 157 4.35 -18.03 17.36
CA LYS A 157 3.46 -18.88 18.13
C LYS A 157 4.17 -19.57 19.29
N ASP A 158 5.39 -20.09 19.07
CA ASP A 158 6.16 -20.79 20.10
C ASP A 158 6.53 -19.85 21.26
N LEU A 159 6.86 -18.59 20.95
CA LEU A 159 7.15 -17.59 21.97
C LEU A 159 5.88 -17.14 22.71
N VAL A 160 4.78 -16.95 21.99
CA VAL A 160 3.50 -16.56 22.61
C VAL A 160 3.00 -17.67 23.52
N GLU A 161 3.05 -18.93 23.11
CA GLU A 161 2.72 -20.07 23.96
C GLU A 161 3.58 -20.13 25.24
N LYS A 162 4.86 -19.74 25.13
CA LYS A 162 5.78 -19.70 26.29
C LYS A 162 5.47 -18.57 27.28
N TYR A 163 5.20 -17.34 26.78
CA TYR A 163 5.14 -16.16 27.62
C TYR A 163 3.74 -15.67 27.92
N HIS A 164 2.78 -15.86 26.99
CA HIS A 164 1.40 -15.43 27.16
C HIS A 164 0.42 -16.28 26.34
N PRO A 165 0.22 -17.58 26.67
CA PRO A 165 -0.61 -18.47 25.88
C PRO A 165 -2.06 -18.01 25.71
N GLN A 166 -2.56 -17.18 26.62
CA GLN A 166 -3.94 -16.65 26.54
C GLN A 166 -4.18 -15.77 25.32
N SER A 167 -3.17 -15.11 24.78
CA SER A 167 -3.27 -14.35 23.51
C SER A 167 -3.62 -15.21 22.30
N LEU A 168 -3.68 -16.52 22.43
CA LEU A 168 -4.05 -17.43 21.34
C LEU A 168 -5.50 -17.95 21.48
N ASP A 169 -6.25 -17.53 22.51
CA ASP A 169 -7.55 -18.10 22.82
C ASP A 169 -8.68 -17.58 21.92
N ASP A 170 -8.59 -16.29 21.47
CA ASP A 170 -9.64 -15.62 20.68
C ASP A 170 -9.14 -15.02 19.36
N GLU A 171 -7.87 -15.27 19.03
CA GLU A 171 -7.22 -14.76 17.81
C GLU A 171 -7.18 -13.23 17.71
N ILE A 172 -7.36 -12.51 18.82
CA ILE A 172 -7.22 -11.07 18.93
C ILE A 172 -6.16 -10.74 19.96
N ILE A 173 -5.14 -10.00 19.53
CA ILE A 173 -4.05 -9.61 20.41
C ILE A 173 -4.20 -8.13 20.76
N THR A 174 -4.35 -7.85 22.07
CA THR A 174 -4.49 -6.50 22.58
C THR A 174 -3.16 -5.87 22.98
N TYR A 175 -3.10 -4.53 23.06
CA TYR A 175 -1.93 -3.82 23.59
C TYR A 175 -1.64 -4.20 25.05
N GLN A 176 -2.66 -4.54 25.84
CA GLN A 176 -2.48 -5.04 27.20
C GLN A 176 -1.75 -6.38 27.19
N GLU A 177 -2.15 -7.32 26.37
CA GLU A 177 -1.50 -8.64 26.26
C GLU A 177 -0.06 -8.53 25.73
N ILE A 178 0.19 -7.61 24.79
CA ILE A 178 1.56 -7.30 24.31
C ILE A 178 2.44 -6.83 25.48
N GLU A 179 1.91 -5.98 26.35
CA GLU A 179 2.63 -5.52 27.55
C GLU A 179 2.87 -6.68 28.53
N GLU A 180 1.83 -7.47 28.84
CA GLU A 180 1.91 -8.60 29.77
C GLU A 180 2.88 -9.70 29.29
N ALA A 181 2.83 -10.04 28.00
CA ALA A 181 3.76 -10.95 27.36
C ALA A 181 5.21 -10.40 27.44
N GLY A 182 5.35 -9.13 27.13
CA GLY A 182 6.63 -8.43 27.12
C GLY A 182 7.29 -8.39 28.49
N GLN A 183 6.55 -8.15 29.56
CA GLN A 183 7.08 -8.14 30.93
C GLN A 183 7.70 -9.50 31.32
N LYS A 184 7.18 -10.61 30.76
CA LYS A 184 7.71 -11.95 30.98
C LYS A 184 8.90 -12.25 30.05
N ALA A 185 8.83 -11.82 28.79
CA ALA A 185 9.81 -12.15 27.74
C ALA A 185 11.11 -11.32 27.82
N LYS A 186 11.08 -10.10 28.36
CA LYS A 186 12.23 -9.20 28.40
C LYS A 186 13.41 -9.73 29.22
N GLU A 187 13.17 -10.54 30.23
CA GLU A 187 14.22 -11.16 31.03
C GLU A 187 15.09 -12.13 30.19
N ASP A 188 14.50 -12.71 29.14
CA ASP A 188 15.19 -13.55 28.17
C ASP A 188 15.77 -12.75 26.98
N GLY A 189 15.69 -11.41 27.03
CA GLY A 189 16.20 -10.52 25.99
C GLY A 189 15.34 -10.53 24.71
N ILE A 190 14.03 -10.81 24.85
CA ILE A 190 13.07 -10.87 23.76
C ILE A 190 12.13 -9.64 23.87
N TYR A 191 11.91 -8.96 22.75
CA TYR A 191 10.95 -7.88 22.64
C TYR A 191 9.53 -8.41 22.41
N SER A 192 8.51 -7.70 22.88
CA SER A 192 7.14 -8.06 22.56
C SER A 192 6.62 -7.37 21.31
N TYR A 193 7.04 -6.15 21.01
CA TYR A 193 6.43 -5.34 19.96
C TYR A 193 7.43 -4.78 18.96
N GLY A 194 7.17 -5.04 17.67
CA GLY A 194 7.90 -4.44 16.57
C GLY A 194 7.20 -3.16 16.08
N TYR A 195 7.80 -2.00 16.27
CA TYR A 195 7.26 -0.75 15.74
C TYR A 195 7.76 -0.53 14.31
N THR A 196 7.07 -1.14 13.36
CA THR A 196 7.27 -0.95 11.92
C THR A 196 6.20 0.01 11.40
N TRP A 197 6.43 0.68 10.26
CA TRP A 197 5.38 1.52 9.64
C TRP A 197 4.69 2.45 10.65
N GLY A 198 5.41 3.42 11.20
CA GLY A 198 4.95 4.27 12.30
C GLY A 198 3.56 4.85 12.10
N MET A 199 3.30 5.42 10.91
CA MET A 199 1.99 5.98 10.57
C MET A 199 0.85 4.95 10.60
N GLN A 200 1.11 3.69 10.23
CA GLN A 200 0.06 2.65 10.25
C GLN A 200 -0.27 2.21 11.67
N ASN A 201 0.77 2.03 12.51
CA ASN A 201 0.55 1.75 13.93
C ASN A 201 -0.21 2.89 14.61
N TYR A 202 0.17 4.13 14.32
CA TYR A 202 -0.52 5.32 14.84
C TYR A 202 -1.97 5.38 14.37
N SER A 203 -2.21 5.29 13.08
CA SER A 203 -3.54 5.35 12.47
C SER A 203 -4.50 4.32 13.05
N ASN A 204 -4.05 3.06 13.15
CA ASN A 204 -4.85 1.98 13.71
C ASN A 204 -5.21 2.25 15.18
N LEU A 205 -4.22 2.52 16.02
CA LEU A 205 -4.46 2.74 17.46
C LEU A 205 -5.23 4.03 17.71
N TYR A 206 -4.98 5.10 16.95
CA TYR A 206 -5.71 6.35 17.04
C TYR A 206 -7.22 6.16 16.86
N GLN A 207 -7.61 5.45 15.79
CA GLN A 207 -9.02 5.15 15.51
C GLN A 207 -9.63 4.18 16.55
N GLN A 208 -8.87 3.19 16.99
CA GLN A 208 -9.30 2.25 18.05
C GLN A 208 -9.56 2.97 19.39
N MET A 209 -8.87 4.06 19.65
CA MET A 209 -9.09 4.91 20.82
C MET A 209 -10.23 5.93 20.64
N GLY A 210 -10.94 5.87 19.52
CA GLY A 210 -12.04 6.78 19.20
C GLY A 210 -11.61 8.08 18.54
N GLY A 211 -10.41 8.15 18.00
CA GLY A 211 -9.93 9.30 17.22
C GLY A 211 -10.62 9.40 15.88
N GLU A 212 -11.06 10.59 15.53
CA GLU A 212 -11.63 10.95 14.23
C GLU A 212 -10.68 11.91 13.52
N TRP A 213 -10.50 11.70 12.19
CA TRP A 213 -9.58 12.53 11.41
C TRP A 213 -10.07 13.95 11.17
N LEU A 214 -11.38 14.16 11.23
CA LEU A 214 -12.02 15.43 10.90
C LEU A 214 -12.76 15.99 12.09
N ASP A 215 -12.67 17.30 12.27
CA ASP A 215 -13.50 18.04 13.22
C ASP A 215 -14.94 18.21 12.69
N SER A 216 -15.82 18.82 13.50
CA SER A 216 -17.19 19.12 13.12
C SER A 216 -17.33 20.11 11.93
N GLY A 217 -16.24 20.76 11.55
CA GLY A 217 -16.13 21.64 10.38
C GLY A 217 -15.58 20.94 9.14
N ASN A 218 -15.34 19.62 9.22
CA ASN A 218 -14.74 18.82 8.15
C ASN A 218 -13.29 19.21 7.83
N ASN A 219 -12.54 19.69 8.81
CA ASN A 219 -11.10 19.96 8.70
C ASN A 219 -10.31 18.85 9.40
N ILE A 220 -9.12 18.54 8.90
CA ILE A 220 -8.21 17.62 9.61
C ILE A 220 -7.94 18.14 11.02
N ASP A 221 -8.16 17.30 12.02
CA ASP A 221 -7.90 17.58 13.44
C ASP A 221 -7.15 16.42 14.08
N ILE A 222 -5.84 16.59 14.24
CA ILE A 222 -4.98 15.60 14.90
C ILE A 222 -4.31 16.13 16.17
N ASN A 223 -4.48 17.41 16.48
CA ASN A 223 -3.95 18.01 17.70
C ASN A 223 -4.93 17.84 18.86
N ASN A 224 -5.19 16.60 19.24
CA ASN A 224 -6.23 16.23 20.21
C ASN A 224 -5.76 15.12 21.17
N GLU A 225 -6.53 14.89 22.24
CA GLU A 225 -6.19 13.92 23.28
C GLU A 225 -6.07 12.47 22.79
N HIS A 226 -6.78 12.06 21.72
CA HIS A 226 -6.64 10.72 21.15
C HIS A 226 -5.26 10.52 20.53
N SER A 227 -4.75 11.53 19.81
CA SER A 227 -3.40 11.52 19.26
C SER A 227 -2.33 11.41 20.36
N TYR A 228 -2.49 12.19 21.42
CA TYR A 228 -1.51 12.18 22.52
C TYR A 228 -1.48 10.82 23.21
N ARG A 229 -2.64 10.27 23.56
CA ARG A 229 -2.76 8.96 24.20
C ARG A 229 -2.22 7.83 23.33
N THR A 230 -2.41 7.92 22.02
CA THR A 230 -1.86 6.94 21.07
C THR A 230 -0.34 6.88 21.15
N VAL A 231 0.33 8.04 21.15
CA VAL A 231 1.79 8.09 21.25
C VAL A 231 2.27 7.74 22.66
N GLU A 232 1.53 8.13 23.70
CA GLU A 232 1.82 7.74 25.08
C GLU A 232 1.84 6.23 25.28
N GLU A 233 0.98 5.46 24.59
CA GLU A 233 1.00 4.00 24.64
C GLU A 233 2.26 3.43 23.98
N PHE A 234 2.67 3.92 22.82
CA PHE A 234 3.94 3.51 22.21
C PHE A 234 5.15 3.89 23.09
N LYS A 235 5.13 5.10 23.67
CA LYS A 235 6.15 5.55 24.62
C LYS A 235 6.20 4.64 25.83
N LYS A 236 5.09 4.22 26.39
CA LYS A 236 5.00 3.28 27.51
C LYS A 236 5.66 1.94 27.17
N LEU A 237 5.40 1.36 25.97
CA LEU A 237 6.05 0.14 25.53
C LEU A 237 7.57 0.33 25.37
N HIS A 238 8.00 1.46 24.83
CA HIS A 238 9.41 1.82 24.70
C HIS A 238 10.10 1.97 26.06
N ASP A 239 9.54 2.77 26.98
CA ASP A 239 10.14 3.05 28.30
C ASP A 239 10.26 1.79 29.16
N ASN A 240 9.32 0.84 28.98
CA ASN A 240 9.35 -0.47 29.62
C ASN A 240 10.31 -1.47 28.92
N LYS A 241 10.96 -1.08 27.81
CA LYS A 241 11.86 -1.90 27.00
C LYS A 241 11.17 -3.12 26.39
N LEU A 242 9.93 -2.99 26.01
CA LEU A 242 9.11 -4.00 25.38
C LEU A 242 9.09 -3.86 23.86
N MET A 243 9.29 -2.65 23.37
CA MET A 243 9.33 -2.31 21.95
C MET A 243 10.76 -2.45 21.39
N VAL A 244 10.86 -2.89 20.15
CA VAL A 244 12.13 -2.88 19.38
C VAL A 244 12.64 -1.43 19.29
N PRO A 245 13.90 -1.15 19.66
CA PRO A 245 14.44 0.21 19.63
C PRO A 245 14.54 0.81 18.23
N GLU A 246 14.55 2.14 18.17
CA GLU A 246 14.85 2.89 16.95
C GLU A 246 16.13 2.41 16.28
N GLY A 247 16.05 2.15 14.95
CA GLY A 247 17.19 1.71 14.14
C GLY A 247 17.49 0.21 14.16
N GLU A 248 16.82 -0.57 15.01
CA GLU A 248 16.87 -2.03 14.96
C GLU A 248 15.85 -2.56 13.94
N ASP A 249 16.20 -3.63 13.25
CA ASP A 249 15.36 -4.28 12.26
C ASP A 249 14.39 -5.28 12.92
N ALA A 250 13.14 -4.90 13.09
CA ALA A 250 12.11 -5.71 13.72
C ALA A 250 11.85 -7.01 12.92
N ASN A 251 11.86 -6.96 11.59
CA ASN A 251 11.68 -8.14 10.74
C ASN A 251 12.78 -9.17 11.00
N LYS A 252 14.02 -8.70 11.07
CA LYS A 252 15.16 -9.55 11.38
C LYS A 252 15.10 -10.13 12.79
N LEU A 253 14.65 -9.35 13.78
CA LEU A 253 14.47 -9.84 15.15
C LEU A 253 13.38 -10.90 15.20
N PHE A 254 12.27 -10.73 14.49
CA PHE A 254 11.21 -11.74 14.39
C PHE A 254 11.71 -13.04 13.79
N LEU A 255 12.40 -12.97 12.65
CA LEU A 255 12.99 -14.13 11.98
C LEU A 255 14.04 -14.86 12.85
N ASN A 256 14.70 -14.15 13.76
CA ASN A 256 15.66 -14.71 14.72
C ASN A 256 15.03 -15.10 16.08
N GLN A 257 13.70 -15.16 16.15
CA GLN A 257 12.96 -15.55 17.37
C GLN A 257 13.26 -14.64 18.58
N ARG A 258 13.43 -13.34 18.33
CA ARG A 258 13.69 -12.33 19.36
C ARG A 258 12.58 -11.27 19.45
N LEU A 259 11.44 -11.54 18.83
CA LEU A 259 10.28 -10.69 18.81
C LEU A 259 9.01 -11.54 18.83
N LEU A 260 8.05 -11.23 19.71
CA LEU A 260 6.78 -11.94 19.79
C LEU A 260 5.82 -11.51 18.68
N PHE A 261 5.57 -10.18 18.58
CA PHE A 261 4.52 -9.58 17.77
C PHE A 261 5.12 -8.58 16.78
N LEU A 262 4.87 -8.81 15.50
CA LEU A 262 5.37 -8.00 14.40
C LEU A 262 4.20 -7.46 13.57
N PRO A 263 3.73 -6.22 13.79
CA PRO A 263 2.82 -5.56 12.87
C PRO A 263 3.54 -5.28 11.56
N GLU A 264 3.04 -5.86 10.45
CA GLU A 264 3.67 -5.72 9.14
C GLU A 264 2.63 -5.95 8.04
N GLY A 265 2.94 -5.57 6.83
CA GLY A 265 2.03 -5.73 5.70
C GLY A 265 1.88 -7.17 5.23
N THR A 266 0.73 -7.47 4.63
CA THR A 266 0.44 -8.79 4.07
C THR A 266 1.43 -9.22 2.98
N TRP A 267 2.15 -8.29 2.35
CA TRP A 267 3.24 -8.57 1.41
C TRP A 267 4.42 -9.36 2.01
N MET A 268 4.52 -9.42 3.33
CA MET A 268 5.53 -10.22 4.02
C MET A 268 5.22 -11.73 4.02
N LEU A 269 3.99 -12.15 3.67
CA LEU A 269 3.57 -13.56 3.68
C LEU A 269 4.54 -14.46 2.90
N GLY A 270 4.95 -14.04 1.71
CA GLY A 270 5.90 -14.82 0.91
C GLY A 270 7.28 -15.00 1.55
N GLN A 271 7.65 -14.19 2.55
CA GLN A 271 8.84 -14.38 3.38
C GLN A 271 8.53 -15.27 4.58
N MET A 272 7.39 -15.10 5.22
CA MET A 272 6.97 -15.88 6.38
C MET A 272 6.76 -17.34 6.04
N GLU A 273 6.23 -17.68 4.88
CA GLU A 273 6.07 -19.05 4.38
C GLU A 273 7.38 -19.83 4.25
N LYS A 274 8.52 -19.15 4.23
CA LYS A 274 9.85 -19.78 4.18
C LYS A 274 10.41 -20.14 5.55
N ILE A 275 9.74 -19.70 6.62
CA ILE A 275 10.15 -20.00 8.00
C ILE A 275 9.86 -21.48 8.28
N SER A 276 10.87 -22.20 8.74
CA SER A 276 10.77 -23.60 9.13
C SER A 276 11.22 -23.88 10.58
N ASP A 277 11.82 -22.86 11.23
CA ASP A 277 12.52 -23.04 12.51
C ASP A 277 11.60 -22.79 13.72
N PHE A 278 10.44 -22.18 13.49
CA PHE A 278 9.41 -21.94 14.50
C PHE A 278 8.03 -21.84 13.87
N GLN A 279 6.97 -21.99 14.67
CA GLN A 279 5.60 -21.77 14.23
C GLN A 279 5.23 -20.29 14.36
N TRP A 280 4.52 -19.79 13.36
CA TRP A 280 4.01 -18.43 13.33
C TRP A 280 2.52 -18.41 12.95
N GLY A 281 1.87 -17.30 13.20
CA GLY A 281 0.49 -17.06 12.81
C GLY A 281 0.26 -15.61 12.44
N THR A 282 -0.95 -15.34 11.98
CA THR A 282 -1.44 -14.00 11.62
C THR A 282 -2.73 -13.71 12.35
N THR A 283 -2.96 -12.44 12.66
CA THR A 283 -4.22 -11.95 13.21
C THR A 283 -4.37 -10.45 12.87
N PHE A 284 -5.42 -9.81 13.36
CA PHE A 284 -5.60 -8.36 13.27
C PHE A 284 -4.39 -7.61 13.83
N THR A 285 -4.15 -6.38 13.37
CA THR A 285 -3.20 -5.49 14.08
C THR A 285 -3.58 -5.43 15.56
N PRO A 286 -2.62 -5.09 16.45
CA PRO A 286 -2.94 -5.03 17.88
C PRO A 286 -4.17 -4.18 18.12
N GLN A 287 -5.06 -4.65 18.96
CA GLN A 287 -6.29 -3.96 19.26
C GLN A 287 -6.23 -3.27 20.63
N TRP A 288 -6.88 -2.11 20.74
CA TRP A 288 -7.08 -1.46 22.04
C TRP A 288 -8.17 -2.18 22.84
N ASP A 289 -9.19 -2.63 22.13
CA ASP A 289 -10.36 -3.31 22.67
C ASP A 289 -10.72 -4.48 21.75
N ALA A 290 -10.89 -5.68 22.34
CA ALA A 290 -11.24 -6.89 21.59
C ALA A 290 -12.70 -6.91 21.08
N GLU A 291 -13.58 -6.05 21.61
CA GLU A 291 -14.99 -5.97 21.20
C GLU A 291 -15.20 -4.99 20.03
N ASN A 292 -14.34 -3.93 19.92
CA ASN A 292 -14.48 -2.88 18.92
C ASN A 292 -13.23 -2.84 18.02
N LEU A 293 -13.20 -3.74 17.05
CA LEU A 293 -12.04 -3.88 16.19
C LEU A 293 -11.94 -2.76 15.16
N VAL A 294 -10.72 -2.27 14.93
CA VAL A 294 -10.38 -1.41 13.80
C VAL A 294 -9.14 -1.96 13.11
N GLN A 295 -9.25 -2.18 11.82
CA GLN A 295 -8.22 -2.75 10.98
C GLN A 295 -7.97 -1.85 9.77
N GLY A 296 -6.87 -1.11 9.79
CA GLY A 296 -6.47 -0.27 8.66
C GLY A 296 -6.17 -1.11 7.41
N THR A 297 -6.70 -0.66 6.30
CA THR A 297 -6.49 -1.27 4.99
C THR A 297 -6.32 -0.20 3.92
N GLY A 298 -5.54 -0.49 2.88
CA GLY A 298 -5.46 0.29 1.66
C GLY A 298 -6.14 -0.45 0.51
N VAL A 299 -6.72 0.29 -0.41
CA VAL A 299 -7.37 -0.28 -1.59
C VAL A 299 -6.69 0.22 -2.84
N ASP A 300 -6.16 -0.70 -3.64
CA ASP A 300 -5.67 -0.36 -4.96
C ASP A 300 -6.84 -0.26 -5.96
N GLN A 301 -6.79 0.75 -6.80
CA GLN A 301 -7.84 1.09 -7.75
C GLN A 301 -7.30 1.16 -9.18
N PHE A 302 -8.03 0.60 -10.12
CA PHE A 302 -7.80 0.83 -11.54
C PHE A 302 -8.42 2.16 -11.95
N ALA A 303 -7.61 3.17 -12.17
CA ALA A 303 -8.04 4.51 -12.55
C ALA A 303 -7.74 4.80 -14.02
N MET A 304 -8.64 5.54 -14.67
CA MET A 304 -8.42 6.12 -15.99
C MET A 304 -8.00 7.58 -15.89
N PHE A 305 -6.99 7.96 -16.64
CA PHE A 305 -6.54 9.33 -16.75
C PHE A 305 -6.99 9.95 -18.07
N LYS A 306 -7.39 11.22 -18.04
CA LYS A 306 -7.78 11.98 -19.23
C LYS A 306 -6.66 11.99 -20.26
N THR A 307 -6.99 11.75 -21.51
CA THR A 307 -6.06 11.78 -22.63
C THR A 307 -6.55 12.74 -23.71
N ARG A 308 -5.60 13.32 -24.48
CA ARG A 308 -5.94 14.21 -25.60
C ARG A 308 -6.48 13.44 -26.81
N GLU A 309 -6.06 12.20 -26.99
CA GLU A 309 -6.56 11.33 -28.03
C GLU A 309 -7.65 10.44 -27.41
N GLU A 310 -8.85 10.54 -27.92
CA GLU A 310 -9.96 9.72 -27.42
C GLU A 310 -9.68 8.23 -27.63
N ARG A 311 -9.93 7.41 -26.59
CA ARG A 311 -9.87 5.96 -26.67
C ARG A 311 -11.03 5.46 -27.54
N SER A 312 -10.75 4.54 -28.46
CA SER A 312 -11.82 3.92 -29.26
C SER A 312 -12.77 3.11 -28.37
N ASP A 313 -14.01 2.98 -28.81
CA ASP A 313 -15.02 2.20 -28.06
C ASP A 313 -14.60 0.74 -27.94
N ASP A 314 -13.97 0.16 -28.98
CA ASP A 314 -13.43 -1.20 -28.92
C ASP A 314 -12.36 -1.35 -27.83
N LYS A 315 -11.47 -0.36 -27.67
CA LYS A 315 -10.45 -0.39 -26.61
C LYS A 315 -11.09 -0.25 -25.24
N LYS A 316 -12.09 0.63 -25.08
CA LYS A 316 -12.86 0.77 -23.85
C LYS A 316 -13.54 -0.55 -23.47
N ALA A 317 -14.15 -1.21 -24.44
CA ALA A 317 -14.72 -2.54 -24.23
C ALA A 317 -13.68 -3.59 -23.80
N GLY A 318 -12.51 -3.59 -24.43
CA GLY A 318 -11.40 -4.46 -24.03
C GLY A 318 -10.89 -4.19 -22.59
N MET A 319 -10.87 -2.93 -22.16
CA MET A 319 -10.53 -2.58 -20.78
C MET A 319 -11.54 -3.16 -19.78
N VAL A 320 -12.84 -3.05 -20.08
CA VAL A 320 -13.92 -3.64 -19.26
C VAL A 320 -13.83 -5.17 -19.26
N GLU A 321 -13.55 -5.81 -20.42
CA GLU A 321 -13.36 -7.24 -20.51
C GLU A 321 -12.21 -7.73 -19.62
N PHE A 322 -11.06 -7.06 -19.66
CA PHE A 322 -9.92 -7.39 -18.81
C PHE A 322 -10.26 -7.29 -17.31
N LEU A 323 -10.87 -6.19 -16.88
CA LEU A 323 -11.23 -5.99 -15.47
C LEU A 323 -12.32 -6.98 -15.03
N THR A 324 -13.28 -7.32 -15.90
CA THR A 324 -14.30 -8.34 -15.62
C THR A 324 -13.66 -9.74 -15.50
N TRP A 325 -12.70 -10.07 -16.36
CA TRP A 325 -11.94 -11.31 -16.24
C TRP A 325 -11.19 -11.41 -14.90
N LEU A 326 -10.61 -10.31 -14.45
CA LEU A 326 -9.88 -10.26 -13.17
C LEU A 326 -10.78 -10.60 -11.97
N GLN A 327 -12.08 -10.29 -11.98
CA GLN A 327 -12.98 -10.58 -10.84
C GLN A 327 -12.94 -12.05 -10.40
N SER A 328 -12.67 -12.97 -11.31
CA SER A 328 -12.64 -14.42 -11.02
C SER A 328 -11.26 -15.06 -11.25
N ASN A 329 -10.25 -14.28 -11.61
CA ASN A 329 -8.95 -14.81 -12.07
C ASN A 329 -7.75 -14.10 -11.42
N GLN A 330 -7.85 -13.64 -10.17
CA GLN A 330 -6.78 -12.92 -9.46
C GLN A 330 -5.87 -13.82 -8.60
N LEU A 331 -6.04 -15.14 -8.63
CA LEU A 331 -5.39 -16.03 -7.66
C LEU A 331 -3.86 -15.89 -7.63
N GLU A 332 -3.20 -15.72 -8.78
CA GLU A 332 -1.75 -15.55 -8.80
C GLU A 332 -1.31 -14.22 -8.18
N TRP A 333 -2.11 -13.17 -8.36
CA TRP A 333 -1.83 -11.88 -7.71
C TRP A 333 -2.02 -11.98 -6.19
N ILE A 334 -3.12 -12.57 -5.73
CA ILE A 334 -3.45 -12.71 -4.29
C ILE A 334 -2.37 -13.50 -3.52
N LYS A 335 -1.67 -14.42 -4.18
CA LYS A 335 -0.53 -15.15 -3.60
C LYS A 335 0.66 -14.25 -3.23
N SER A 336 0.65 -12.97 -3.58
CA SER A 336 1.63 -11.99 -3.09
C SER A 336 1.32 -11.50 -1.67
N GLY A 337 0.15 -11.84 -1.12
CA GLY A 337 -0.36 -11.38 0.16
C GLY A 337 -1.49 -10.35 0.05
N ALA A 338 -1.81 -9.88 -1.16
CA ALA A 338 -2.97 -9.04 -1.36
C ALA A 338 -4.28 -9.78 -1.06
N ASN A 339 -5.33 -9.05 -0.73
CA ASN A 339 -6.68 -9.60 -0.61
C ASN A 339 -7.49 -9.23 -1.88
N PRO A 340 -8.36 -10.12 -2.36
CA PRO A 340 -9.23 -9.81 -3.48
C PRO A 340 -10.32 -8.81 -3.06
N THR A 341 -10.77 -8.01 -4.00
CA THR A 341 -11.89 -7.09 -3.80
C THR A 341 -13.19 -7.61 -4.38
N SER A 342 -13.14 -8.59 -5.28
CA SER A 342 -14.35 -9.19 -5.87
C SER A 342 -14.92 -10.30 -5.01
N LEU A 343 -16.24 -10.34 -4.85
CA LEU A 343 -16.93 -11.37 -4.08
C LEU A 343 -16.70 -12.77 -4.65
N ALA A 344 -16.58 -12.89 -5.98
CA ALA A 344 -16.30 -14.17 -6.64
C ALA A 344 -14.97 -14.79 -6.20
N MET A 345 -13.95 -13.96 -5.90
CA MET A 345 -12.66 -14.46 -5.40
C MET A 345 -12.68 -14.73 -3.89
N LEU A 346 -13.51 -14.05 -3.12
CA LEU A 346 -13.67 -14.35 -1.68
C LEU A 346 -14.22 -15.75 -1.43
N GLU A 347 -15.04 -16.27 -2.35
CA GLU A 347 -15.61 -17.62 -2.28
C GLU A 347 -14.65 -18.70 -2.79
N ASN A 348 -13.47 -18.34 -3.30
CA ASN A 348 -12.50 -19.28 -3.83
C ASN A 348 -11.79 -20.04 -2.68
N GLU A 349 -11.90 -21.38 -2.66
CA GLU A 349 -11.28 -22.22 -1.62
C GLU A 349 -9.78 -21.99 -1.48
N SER A 350 -9.07 -21.72 -2.58
CA SER A 350 -7.63 -21.43 -2.51
C SER A 350 -7.32 -20.09 -1.81
N TYR A 351 -8.25 -19.14 -1.79
CA TYR A 351 -8.09 -17.90 -1.02
C TYR A 351 -8.43 -18.12 0.46
N THR A 352 -9.52 -18.83 0.76
CA THR A 352 -9.95 -19.05 2.15
C THR A 352 -8.92 -19.80 2.99
N ASP A 353 -8.04 -20.57 2.36
CA ASP A 353 -6.93 -21.27 3.02
C ASP A 353 -5.70 -20.39 3.24
N MET A 354 -5.68 -19.14 2.73
CA MET A 354 -4.52 -18.23 2.88
C MET A 354 -4.50 -17.55 4.26
N PRO A 355 -3.31 -17.30 4.83
CA PRO A 355 -3.19 -16.69 6.17
C PRO A 355 -3.89 -15.33 6.33
N GLN A 356 -4.02 -14.54 5.27
CA GLN A 356 -4.66 -13.22 5.29
C GLN A 356 -6.19 -13.26 5.10
N SER A 357 -6.75 -14.41 4.76
CA SER A 357 -8.17 -14.52 4.38
C SER A 357 -9.14 -14.12 5.49
N PHE A 358 -8.74 -14.22 6.77
CA PHE A 358 -9.58 -13.84 7.92
C PHE A 358 -10.11 -12.40 7.82
N LEU A 359 -9.38 -11.52 7.12
CA LEU A 359 -9.76 -10.11 6.94
C LEU A 359 -11.05 -9.94 6.13
N LEU A 360 -11.25 -10.76 5.10
CA LEU A 360 -12.39 -10.61 4.18
C LEU A 360 -13.29 -11.84 4.11
N ALA A 361 -12.80 -13.01 4.50
CA ALA A 361 -13.62 -14.23 4.52
C ALA A 361 -14.54 -14.33 5.75
N THR A 362 -14.41 -13.42 6.72
CA THR A 362 -15.24 -13.39 7.95
C THR A 362 -15.99 -12.07 8.06
N GLU A 363 -17.22 -12.11 8.61
CA GLU A 363 -18.01 -10.91 8.91
C GLU A 363 -17.24 -9.97 9.85
N LYS A 364 -16.64 -10.51 10.92
CA LYS A 364 -15.81 -9.79 11.88
C LYS A 364 -14.67 -9.03 11.21
N GLY A 365 -13.98 -9.67 10.26
CA GLY A 365 -12.90 -9.04 9.50
C GLY A 365 -13.39 -7.89 8.63
N GLN A 366 -14.51 -8.11 7.91
CA GLN A 366 -15.07 -7.06 7.03
C GLN A 366 -15.58 -5.85 7.83
N GLU A 367 -16.22 -6.07 8.99
CA GLU A 367 -16.71 -5.00 9.87
C GLU A 367 -15.57 -4.18 10.51
N ALA A 368 -14.42 -4.79 10.73
CA ALA A 368 -13.24 -4.12 11.30
C ALA A 368 -12.53 -3.18 10.31
N LEU A 369 -12.75 -3.33 9.00
CA LEU A 369 -11.97 -2.59 8.00
C LEU A 369 -12.18 -1.08 8.08
N SER A 370 -11.08 -0.35 8.02
CA SER A 370 -11.06 1.11 7.94
C SER A 370 -10.09 1.57 6.85
N VAL A 371 -10.53 2.47 6.00
CA VAL A 371 -9.72 3.09 4.95
C VAL A 371 -9.54 4.57 5.25
N ASN A 372 -8.31 5.05 5.17
CA ASN A 372 -7.95 6.44 5.40
C ASN A 372 -7.88 7.17 4.04
N ASP A 373 -9.00 7.69 3.58
CA ASP A 373 -9.18 8.34 2.27
C ASP A 373 -9.44 9.86 2.34
N GLN A 374 -9.39 10.45 3.54
CA GLN A 374 -9.63 11.88 3.74
C GLN A 374 -8.52 12.71 3.11
N ASP A 375 -8.92 13.78 2.41
CA ASP A 375 -7.96 14.71 1.80
C ASP A 375 -7.07 15.35 2.87
N GLY A 376 -5.77 15.34 2.63
CA GLY A 376 -4.77 15.87 3.56
C GLY A 376 -4.17 14.87 4.55
N LEU A 377 -4.72 13.67 4.74
CA LEU A 377 -4.15 12.67 5.65
C LEU A 377 -2.74 12.22 5.25
N SER A 378 -2.43 12.22 3.96
CA SER A 378 -1.06 11.94 3.50
C SER A 378 -0.01 12.88 4.08
N TYR A 379 -0.37 14.14 4.34
CA TYR A 379 0.51 15.09 5.01
C TYR A 379 0.65 14.79 6.50
N VAL A 380 -0.44 14.41 7.16
CA VAL A 380 -0.41 13.96 8.57
C VAL A 380 0.56 12.80 8.73
N PHE A 381 0.42 11.78 7.90
CA PHE A 381 1.21 10.56 7.97
C PHE A 381 2.70 10.81 7.71
N ALA A 382 3.01 11.62 6.70
CA ALA A 382 4.39 12.01 6.41
C ALA A 382 5.05 12.80 7.57
N GLU A 383 4.31 13.74 8.15
CA GLU A 383 4.81 14.54 9.27
C GLU A 383 4.94 13.71 10.56
N TYR A 384 4.01 12.78 10.80
CA TYR A 384 4.07 11.86 11.93
C TYR A 384 5.28 10.92 11.82
N ASP A 385 5.48 10.26 10.70
CA ASP A 385 6.61 9.35 10.50
C ASP A 385 7.96 10.03 10.75
N ASN A 386 8.09 11.30 10.30
CA ASN A 386 9.30 12.08 10.51
C ASN A 386 9.60 12.43 11.97
N ARG A 387 8.59 12.41 12.86
CA ARG A 387 8.70 12.90 14.25
C ARG A 387 8.34 11.85 15.31
N SER A 388 7.77 10.74 14.93
CA SER A 388 7.22 9.74 15.84
C SER A 388 8.25 9.24 16.87
N TRP A 389 9.45 8.92 16.41
CA TRP A 389 10.50 8.44 17.31
C TRP A 389 11.00 9.49 18.31
N ASP A 390 11.01 10.75 17.96
CA ASP A 390 11.40 11.80 18.91
C ASP A 390 10.36 11.93 20.03
N MET A 391 9.08 11.78 19.73
CA MET A 391 8.00 11.73 20.74
C MET A 391 8.11 10.45 21.61
N ILE A 392 8.22 9.29 20.97
CA ILE A 392 8.29 7.98 21.64
C ILE A 392 9.50 7.89 22.56
N THR A 393 10.65 8.39 22.16
CA THR A 393 11.87 8.40 22.98
C THR A 393 11.94 9.54 24.00
N GLY A 394 10.95 10.45 23.99
CA GLY A 394 10.91 11.61 24.88
C GLY A 394 11.92 12.72 24.54
N LYS A 395 12.46 12.73 23.33
CA LYS A 395 13.32 13.83 22.83
C LYS A 395 12.49 15.07 22.47
N ALA A 396 11.20 14.87 22.10
CA ALA A 396 10.24 15.93 21.82
C ALA A 396 8.99 15.78 22.71
N ASP A 397 8.36 16.90 23.04
CA ASP A 397 7.06 16.90 23.73
C ASP A 397 5.95 16.49 22.74
N ILE A 398 5.05 15.61 23.19
CA ILE A 398 4.01 15.04 22.33
C ILE A 398 3.03 16.13 21.86
N LYS A 399 2.55 16.98 22.78
CA LYS A 399 1.55 18.01 22.46
C LYS A 399 2.13 19.10 21.56
N GLU A 400 3.32 19.59 21.88
CA GLU A 400 4.02 20.59 21.06
C GLU A 400 4.28 20.04 19.65
N THR A 401 4.65 18.76 19.53
CA THR A 401 4.88 18.14 18.22
C THR A 401 3.59 18.04 17.42
N PHE A 402 2.46 17.66 18.01
CA PHE A 402 1.18 17.63 17.30
C PHE A 402 0.67 19.02 16.92
N GLU A 403 0.92 20.06 17.73
CA GLU A 403 0.66 21.45 17.35
C GLU A 403 1.45 21.85 16.09
N GLU A 404 2.72 21.44 15.99
CA GLU A 404 3.54 21.69 14.81
C GLU A 404 3.05 20.92 13.60
N ILE A 405 2.71 19.62 13.74
CA ILE A 405 2.18 18.80 12.65
C ILE A 405 0.89 19.41 12.12
N GLN A 406 -0.07 19.75 13.02
CA GLN A 406 -1.35 20.38 12.63
C GLN A 406 -1.13 21.64 11.81
N LYS A 407 -0.23 22.50 12.27
CA LYS A 407 0.11 23.73 11.56
C LYS A 407 0.67 23.48 10.16
N VAL A 408 1.56 22.50 10.01
CA VAL A 408 2.12 22.13 8.69
C VAL A 408 1.05 21.58 7.77
N VAL A 409 0.16 20.74 8.30
CA VAL A 409 -0.98 20.17 7.55
C VAL A 409 -1.92 21.28 7.08
N ASP A 410 -2.31 22.19 7.97
CA ASP A 410 -3.18 23.34 7.64
C ASP A 410 -2.58 24.26 6.58
N GLU A 411 -1.25 24.40 6.52
CA GLU A 411 -0.55 25.18 5.49
C GLU A 411 -0.53 24.47 4.13
N LYS A 412 -0.50 23.13 4.13
CA LYS A 412 -0.43 22.32 2.89
C LYS A 412 -1.79 22.07 2.23
N ILE A 413 -2.88 22.09 3.03
CA ILE A 413 -4.25 21.86 2.52
C ILE A 413 -4.87 23.16 1.94
N LYS A 414 -4.38 24.34 2.33
CA LYS A 414 -4.83 25.64 1.77
C LYS A 414 -4.36 25.83 0.33
#